data_095c3c9a79c05f0c95741c293d1a67a4
#
_entry.id   095c3c9a79c05f0c95741c293d1a67a4
#
_cell.length_a   1.000
_cell.length_b   1.000
_cell.length_c   1.000
_cell.angle_alpha   90.00
_cell.angle_beta   90.00
_cell.angle_gamma   90.00
#
_symmetry.space_group_name_H-M   'P 1'
#
loop_
_entity.id
_entity.type
_entity.pdbx_description
1 polymer ?
#
loop_
_entity_poly.entity_id
_entity_poly.type
_entity_poly.pdbx_seq_one_letter_code
_entity_poly.pdbx_strand_id
1 'polypeptide(L)'
;MDQKACWRAVVARDARFDGRFFTGVTSTGIYCRPVCPARTPKRENVAFHPSAAAAEAAGLRACLRCRPETAPEMGAWRGTSNTVSRALALIEAGAMDTGNAEALATRLGMGERQLRRLFRQHLGAAPVSVAQTRRVLLAKQLIHETDLSMAEVAMASGFGSVRRFNETFQALYGRAPSELRHRKVEAEAGGVIKIGLSYRPPYDWDAMMTTLAMRSVAGEAVVNGAWTRRLRPDVDGTDGAVTVRPAQPGKAAVEARIDNLKALPGVLARVRRVFDLAADPEAITRDLSADPVLRAAIRARPGLRLAGDWIDAGEDAPSNRLATTDVALLARAERWRPWRAYGALYWALSEERRDDQAA
;
A
#
# COMPACT_ATOMS: atom_id res chain seq x y z
N MET A 1 0.83 14.28 15.79
CA MET A 1 -0.29 14.45 14.84
C MET A 1 -1.12 15.67 15.29
N ASP A 2 -1.27 16.67 14.41
CA ASP A 2 -2.05 17.88 14.73
C ASP A 2 -3.56 17.57 14.73
N GLN A 3 -4.17 17.63 15.90
CA GLN A 3 -5.58 17.33 16.13
C GLN A 3 -6.52 18.30 15.38
N LYS A 4 -6.11 19.58 15.26
CA LYS A 4 -6.90 20.60 14.56
C LYS A 4 -6.88 20.38 13.04
N ALA A 5 -5.72 20.03 12.49
CA ALA A 5 -5.58 19.67 11.07
C ALA A 5 -6.38 18.41 10.73
N CYS A 6 -6.29 17.36 11.54
CA CYS A 6 -7.07 16.13 11.35
C CYS A 6 -8.59 16.41 11.39
N TRP A 7 -9.06 17.24 12.33
CA TRP A 7 -10.47 17.60 12.41
C TRP A 7 -10.96 18.35 11.17
N ARG A 8 -10.19 19.35 10.70
CA ARG A 8 -10.51 20.06 9.45
C ARG A 8 -10.60 19.12 8.26
N ALA A 9 -9.67 18.18 8.14
CA ALA A 9 -9.66 17.18 7.08
C ALA A 9 -10.91 16.28 7.11
N VAL A 10 -11.38 15.88 8.29
CA VAL A 10 -12.61 15.07 8.44
C VAL A 10 -13.85 15.87 8.05
N VAL A 11 -13.96 17.12 8.50
CA VAL A 11 -15.11 17.99 8.17
C VAL A 11 -15.18 18.27 6.67
N ALA A 12 -14.03 18.54 6.04
CA ALA A 12 -13.92 18.77 4.60
C ALA A 12 -13.94 17.48 3.75
N ARG A 13 -13.87 16.32 4.37
CA ARG A 13 -13.66 15.01 3.68
C ARG A 13 -12.48 15.06 2.73
N ASP A 14 -11.39 15.65 3.17
CA ASP A 14 -10.21 15.90 2.35
C ASP A 14 -9.47 14.61 1.98
N ALA A 15 -9.55 14.24 0.70
CA ALA A 15 -8.94 13.01 0.16
C ALA A 15 -7.41 12.97 0.31
N ARG A 16 -6.74 14.12 0.45
CA ARG A 16 -5.29 14.20 0.65
C ARG A 16 -4.85 13.55 1.97
N PHE A 17 -5.76 13.50 2.94
CA PHE A 17 -5.52 12.89 4.25
C PHE A 17 -5.93 11.42 4.33
N ASP A 18 -6.51 10.88 3.26
CA ASP A 18 -6.96 9.49 3.25
C ASP A 18 -5.80 8.51 3.44
N GLY A 19 -5.95 7.59 4.39
CA GLY A 19 -4.89 6.66 4.82
C GLY A 19 -3.78 7.30 5.67
N ARG A 20 -3.73 8.63 5.84
CA ARG A 20 -2.73 9.30 6.71
C ARG A 20 -3.07 9.17 8.19
N PHE A 21 -4.33 9.07 8.52
CA PHE A 21 -4.85 8.79 9.86
C PHE A 21 -6.23 8.17 9.78
N PHE A 22 -6.71 7.67 10.90
CA PHE A 22 -8.07 7.15 11.05
C PHE A 22 -8.82 7.89 12.15
N THR A 23 -10.11 8.08 11.93
CA THR A 23 -11.01 8.79 12.85
C THR A 23 -11.77 7.77 13.67
N GLY A 24 -11.44 7.64 14.94
CA GLY A 24 -12.18 6.82 15.91
C GLY A 24 -13.38 7.57 16.45
N VAL A 25 -14.56 6.95 16.44
CA VAL A 25 -15.79 7.48 16.98
C VAL A 25 -16.16 6.68 18.21
N THR A 26 -15.88 7.24 19.39
CA THR A 26 -16.02 6.53 20.68
C THR A 26 -17.46 6.14 20.99
N SER A 27 -18.45 6.94 20.59
CA SER A 27 -19.86 6.64 20.82
C SER A 27 -20.40 5.45 20.02
N THR A 28 -19.71 5.04 18.96
CA THR A 28 -20.13 3.91 18.10
C THR A 28 -19.16 2.75 18.08
N GLY A 29 -17.96 2.92 18.66
CA GLY A 29 -16.89 1.92 18.60
C GLY A 29 -16.35 1.66 17.18
N ILE A 30 -16.43 2.67 16.28
CA ILE A 30 -16.09 2.52 14.87
C ILE A 30 -14.95 3.48 14.51
N TYR A 31 -13.96 3.00 13.73
CA TYR A 31 -13.02 3.90 13.08
C TYR A 31 -13.28 4.02 11.58
N CYS A 32 -13.12 5.24 11.08
CA CYS A 32 -13.42 5.65 9.71
C CYS A 32 -12.20 6.26 9.01
N ARG A 33 -12.25 6.29 7.69
CA ARG A 33 -11.38 7.12 6.85
C ARG A 33 -11.80 8.59 6.99
N PRO A 34 -10.90 9.57 6.78
CA PRO A 34 -11.26 10.99 6.73
C PRO A 34 -12.36 11.30 5.71
N VAL A 35 -12.39 10.57 4.60
CA VAL A 35 -13.35 10.72 3.48
C VAL A 35 -14.67 9.97 3.69
N CYS A 36 -14.98 9.52 4.89
CA CYS A 36 -16.18 8.74 5.16
C CYS A 36 -17.46 9.53 4.78
N PRO A 37 -18.38 8.93 3.97
CA PRO A 37 -19.63 9.60 3.57
C PRO A 37 -20.69 9.61 4.67
N ALA A 38 -20.43 9.04 5.85
CA ALA A 38 -21.34 9.09 6.98
C ALA A 38 -21.44 10.53 7.54
N ARG A 39 -22.48 10.79 8.34
CA ARG A 39 -22.60 12.05 9.07
C ARG A 39 -21.36 12.29 9.93
N THR A 40 -20.80 13.50 9.85
CA THR A 40 -19.65 13.88 10.69
C THR A 40 -20.02 13.76 12.16
N PRO A 41 -19.26 13.03 12.98
CA PRO A 41 -19.54 12.87 14.40
C PRO A 41 -19.31 14.20 15.14
N LYS A 42 -19.84 14.31 16.35
CA LYS A 42 -19.51 15.44 17.24
C LYS A 42 -18.03 15.37 17.61
N ARG A 43 -17.35 16.52 17.67
CA ARG A 43 -15.90 16.63 17.93
C ARG A 43 -15.48 15.94 19.24
N GLU A 44 -16.31 16.02 20.27
CA GLU A 44 -16.09 15.43 21.59
C GLU A 44 -16.01 13.89 21.56
N ASN A 45 -16.65 13.25 20.58
CA ASN A 45 -16.66 11.78 20.40
C ASN A 45 -15.57 11.30 19.44
N VAL A 46 -14.63 12.17 19.04
CA VAL A 46 -13.61 11.83 18.02
C VAL A 46 -12.22 11.77 18.63
N ALA A 47 -11.56 10.63 18.39
CA ALA A 47 -10.14 10.43 18.61
C ALA A 47 -9.45 10.14 17.26
N PHE A 48 -8.22 10.62 17.07
CA PHE A 48 -7.46 10.35 15.85
C PHE A 48 -6.35 9.34 16.10
N HIS A 49 -6.23 8.37 15.22
CA HIS A 49 -5.29 7.27 15.31
C HIS A 49 -4.32 7.27 14.13
N PRO A 50 -3.01 7.06 14.35
CA PRO A 50 -2.00 7.09 13.27
C PRO A 50 -2.08 5.88 12.35
N SER A 51 -2.78 4.82 12.76
CA SER A 51 -2.96 3.60 11.96
C SER A 51 -4.28 2.92 12.31
N ALA A 52 -4.76 2.07 11.41
CA ALA A 52 -5.92 1.19 11.66
C ALA A 52 -5.67 0.28 12.89
N ALA A 53 -4.45 -0.25 13.02
CA ALA A 53 -4.06 -1.08 14.15
C ALA A 53 -4.10 -0.32 15.49
N ALA A 54 -3.75 0.98 15.51
CA ALA A 54 -3.88 1.80 16.71
C ALA A 54 -5.36 2.03 17.07
N ALA A 55 -6.24 2.18 16.08
CA ALA A 55 -7.67 2.30 16.30
C ALA A 55 -8.28 0.98 16.84
N GLU A 56 -7.87 -0.16 16.27
CA GLU A 56 -8.30 -1.49 16.77
C GLU A 56 -7.77 -1.77 18.17
N ALA A 57 -6.52 -1.40 18.47
CA ALA A 57 -5.95 -1.51 19.81
C ALA A 57 -6.69 -0.63 20.85
N ALA A 58 -7.35 0.44 20.41
CA ALA A 58 -8.24 1.26 21.24
C ALA A 58 -9.69 0.69 21.33
N GLY A 59 -9.93 -0.53 20.86
CA GLY A 59 -11.22 -1.20 20.92
C GLY A 59 -12.23 -0.80 19.83
N LEU A 60 -11.76 -0.14 18.77
CA LEU A 60 -12.61 0.28 17.66
C LEU A 60 -12.57 -0.74 16.52
N ARG A 61 -13.66 -0.88 15.78
CA ARG A 61 -13.74 -1.72 14.58
C ARG A 61 -13.80 -0.90 13.30
N ALA A 62 -13.37 -1.47 12.20
CA ALA A 62 -13.40 -0.83 10.90
C ALA A 62 -14.83 -0.56 10.42
N CYS A 63 -15.06 0.65 9.90
CA CYS A 63 -16.33 1.06 9.31
C CYS A 63 -16.67 0.19 8.08
N LEU A 64 -17.91 -0.29 7.99
CA LEU A 64 -18.40 -1.05 6.85
C LEU A 64 -18.78 -0.15 5.66
N ARG A 65 -19.06 1.15 5.91
CA ARG A 65 -19.49 2.09 4.89
C ARG A 65 -18.34 2.72 4.10
N CYS A 66 -17.32 3.26 4.78
CA CYS A 66 -16.16 3.86 4.10
C CYS A 66 -15.05 2.86 3.81
N ARG A 67 -15.16 1.63 4.31
CA ARG A 67 -14.26 0.52 4.00
C ARG A 67 -12.77 0.91 4.20
N PRO A 68 -12.28 1.01 5.45
CA PRO A 68 -10.88 1.37 5.73
C PRO A 68 -9.84 0.50 5.00
N GLU A 69 -10.20 -0.74 4.63
CA GLU A 69 -9.37 -1.64 3.81
C GLU A 69 -9.08 -1.11 2.41
N THR A 70 -9.87 -0.17 1.93
CA THR A 70 -9.68 0.47 0.61
C THR A 70 -8.98 1.82 0.70
N ALA A 71 -8.48 2.21 1.87
CA ALA A 71 -7.66 3.41 2.00
C ALA A 71 -6.33 3.23 1.25
N PRO A 72 -5.81 4.27 0.59
CA PRO A 72 -4.46 4.23 0.04
C PRO A 72 -3.45 3.95 1.15
N GLU A 73 -2.54 3.01 0.90
CA GLU A 73 -1.46 2.74 1.85
C GLU A 73 -0.54 3.94 1.97
N MET A 74 0.01 4.13 3.15
CA MET A 74 1.13 5.03 3.35
C MET A 74 2.40 4.22 3.09
N GLY A 75 3.13 4.57 2.04
CA GLY A 75 4.43 4.01 1.75
C GLY A 75 5.43 4.19 2.88
N ALA A 76 6.62 3.69 2.65
CA ALA A 76 7.76 3.73 3.57
C ALA A 76 8.01 5.11 4.22
N TRP A 77 7.45 6.17 3.63
CA TRP A 77 7.70 7.53 4.04
C TRP A 77 6.61 8.14 4.95
N ARG A 78 6.46 7.58 6.11
CA ARG A 78 5.69 8.24 7.21
C ARG A 78 6.55 9.12 8.12
N GLY A 79 7.81 9.46 7.74
CA GLY A 79 8.79 9.93 8.71
C GLY A 79 9.18 8.83 9.71
N THR A 80 8.86 7.59 9.36
CA THR A 80 9.26 6.39 10.11
C THR A 80 10.71 6.05 9.78
N SER A 81 11.42 5.42 10.71
CA SER A 81 12.73 4.87 10.39
C SER A 81 12.61 3.86 9.23
N ASN A 82 13.64 3.75 8.37
CA ASN A 82 13.70 2.74 7.30
C ASN A 82 13.35 1.34 7.81
N THR A 83 13.67 1.05 9.05
CA THR A 83 13.38 -0.22 9.72
C THR A 83 11.88 -0.49 9.86
N VAL A 84 11.09 0.51 10.30
CA VAL A 84 9.62 0.34 10.42
C VAL A 84 8.99 0.14 9.05
N SER A 85 9.48 0.86 8.05
CA SER A 85 9.02 0.73 6.66
C SER A 85 9.31 -0.66 6.09
N ARG A 86 10.52 -1.17 6.29
CA ARG A 86 10.89 -2.55 5.88
C ARG A 86 10.07 -3.59 6.64
N ALA A 87 9.84 -3.39 7.94
CA ALA A 87 9.00 -4.27 8.74
C ALA A 87 7.55 -4.31 8.24
N LEU A 88 6.97 -3.15 7.90
CA LEU A 88 5.63 -3.06 7.32
C LEU A 88 5.55 -3.80 5.99
N ALA A 89 6.50 -3.61 5.08
CA ALA A 89 6.55 -4.32 3.82
C ALA A 89 6.60 -5.85 4.00
N LEU A 90 7.36 -6.33 4.98
CA LEU A 90 7.41 -7.75 5.33
C LEU A 90 6.08 -8.26 5.90
N ILE A 91 5.42 -7.47 6.77
CA ILE A 91 4.09 -7.81 7.31
C ILE A 91 3.05 -7.84 6.19
N GLU A 92 3.06 -6.87 5.27
CA GLU A 92 2.17 -6.84 4.11
C GLU A 92 2.37 -8.06 3.21
N ALA A 93 3.61 -8.50 3.03
CA ALA A 93 3.94 -9.72 2.29
C ALA A 93 3.60 -11.02 3.05
N GLY A 94 3.05 -10.95 4.26
CA GLY A 94 2.62 -12.13 5.03
C GLY A 94 3.70 -12.74 5.94
N ALA A 95 4.82 -12.07 6.19
CA ALA A 95 5.90 -12.62 7.02
C ALA A 95 5.47 -13.03 8.44
N MET A 96 4.36 -12.47 8.95
CA MET A 96 3.79 -12.82 10.24
C MET A 96 2.56 -13.73 10.15
N ASP A 97 2.26 -14.30 9.00
CA ASP A 97 1.15 -15.25 8.84
C ASP A 97 1.53 -16.65 9.36
N THR A 98 2.80 -17.00 9.17
CA THR A 98 3.40 -18.24 9.71
C THR A 98 4.50 -17.98 10.74
N GLY A 99 5.01 -16.75 10.85
CA GLY A 99 6.06 -16.31 11.75
C GLY A 99 5.54 -15.55 12.97
N ASN A 100 6.47 -15.09 13.80
CA ASN A 100 6.21 -14.27 14.98
C ASN A 100 7.01 -12.96 14.94
N ALA A 101 6.85 -12.12 15.98
CA ALA A 101 7.53 -10.83 16.05
C ALA A 101 9.06 -10.97 16.24
N GLU A 102 9.52 -12.05 16.85
CA GLU A 102 10.95 -12.35 17.01
C GLU A 102 11.60 -12.70 15.67
N ALA A 103 10.97 -13.58 14.87
CA ALA A 103 11.44 -13.91 13.52
C ALA A 103 11.47 -12.67 12.61
N LEU A 104 10.47 -11.79 12.70
CA LEU A 104 10.46 -10.52 11.98
C LEU A 104 11.61 -9.61 12.41
N ALA A 105 11.86 -9.49 13.72
CA ALA A 105 12.95 -8.68 14.26
C ALA A 105 14.33 -9.20 13.82
N THR A 106 14.53 -10.52 13.85
CA THR A 106 15.76 -11.18 13.38
C THR A 106 16.03 -10.88 11.91
N ARG A 107 15.02 -10.95 11.06
CA ARG A 107 15.13 -10.57 9.61
C ARG A 107 15.52 -9.11 9.38
N LEU A 108 15.25 -8.25 10.36
CA LEU A 108 15.58 -6.82 10.32
C LEU A 108 16.90 -6.49 11.02
N GLY A 109 17.62 -7.50 11.55
CA GLY A 109 18.87 -7.33 12.26
C GLY A 109 18.73 -6.63 13.62
N MET A 110 17.59 -6.83 14.32
CA MET A 110 17.34 -6.16 15.60
C MET A 110 16.65 -7.06 16.63
N GLY A 111 16.62 -6.60 17.90
CA GLY A 111 15.86 -7.28 18.95
C GLY A 111 14.36 -6.97 18.91
N GLU A 112 13.53 -7.96 19.31
CA GLU A 112 12.07 -7.82 19.33
C GLU A 112 11.58 -6.64 20.18
N ARG A 113 12.21 -6.41 21.35
CA ARG A 113 11.87 -5.27 22.22
C ARG A 113 12.04 -3.93 21.52
N GLN A 114 13.12 -3.77 20.74
CA GLN A 114 13.38 -2.57 19.95
C GLN A 114 12.35 -2.42 18.83
N LEU A 115 12.02 -3.50 18.10
CA LEU A 115 10.99 -3.50 17.08
C LEU A 115 9.64 -3.07 17.65
N ARG A 116 9.22 -3.66 18.77
CA ARG A 116 7.97 -3.28 19.48
C ARG A 116 7.95 -1.80 19.87
N ARG A 117 9.07 -1.25 20.37
CA ARG A 117 9.19 0.15 20.73
C ARG A 117 8.99 1.06 19.52
N LEU A 118 9.67 0.77 18.41
CA LEU A 118 9.56 1.53 17.16
C LEU A 118 8.13 1.49 16.61
N PHE A 119 7.48 0.33 16.62
CA PHE A 119 6.10 0.19 16.15
C PHE A 119 5.12 1.01 17.00
N ARG A 120 5.23 0.96 18.33
CA ARG A 120 4.40 1.79 19.21
C ARG A 120 4.63 3.27 18.99
N GLN A 121 5.88 3.69 18.82
CA GLN A 121 6.25 5.09 18.58
C GLN A 121 5.70 5.63 17.26
N HIS A 122 5.80 4.87 16.17
CA HIS A 122 5.47 5.33 14.83
C HIS A 122 4.04 4.97 14.39
N LEU A 123 3.51 3.85 14.83
CA LEU A 123 2.23 3.30 14.39
C LEU A 123 1.16 3.25 15.49
N GLY A 124 1.54 3.51 16.74
CA GLY A 124 0.64 3.44 17.89
C GLY A 124 0.19 2.02 18.27
N ALA A 125 0.75 0.98 17.66
CA ALA A 125 0.38 -0.42 17.89
C ALA A 125 1.60 -1.34 17.85
N ALA A 126 1.49 -2.56 18.39
CA ALA A 126 2.54 -3.57 18.33
C ALA A 126 2.57 -4.29 16.96
N PRO A 127 3.71 -4.89 16.54
CA PRO A 127 3.80 -5.63 15.27
C PRO A 127 2.72 -6.69 15.09
N VAL A 128 2.41 -7.44 16.14
CA VAL A 128 1.36 -8.47 16.12
C VAL A 128 -0.02 -7.87 15.84
N SER A 129 -0.34 -6.73 16.46
CA SER A 129 -1.61 -6.02 16.21
C SER A 129 -1.68 -5.52 14.77
N VAL A 130 -0.58 -4.97 14.24
CA VAL A 130 -0.50 -4.52 12.84
C VAL A 130 -0.73 -5.69 11.87
N ALA A 131 -0.10 -6.84 12.11
CA ALA A 131 -0.30 -8.03 11.29
C ALA A 131 -1.74 -8.55 11.39
N GLN A 132 -2.34 -8.54 12.57
CA GLN A 132 -3.74 -8.96 12.74
C GLN A 132 -4.70 -8.03 12.00
N THR A 133 -4.54 -6.71 12.15
CA THR A 133 -5.34 -5.70 11.43
C THR A 133 -5.22 -5.89 9.91
N ARG A 134 -4.01 -6.14 9.39
CA ARG A 134 -3.80 -6.42 7.96
C ARG A 134 -4.64 -7.63 7.51
N ARG A 135 -4.59 -8.76 8.26
CA ARG A 135 -5.39 -9.96 7.92
C ARG A 135 -6.88 -9.65 7.88
N VAL A 136 -7.38 -8.94 8.90
CA VAL A 136 -8.81 -8.57 8.98
C VAL A 136 -9.21 -7.66 7.82
N LEU A 137 -8.41 -6.66 7.49
CA LEU A 137 -8.71 -5.73 6.41
C LEU A 137 -8.65 -6.42 5.03
N LEU A 138 -7.64 -7.26 4.78
CA LEU A 138 -7.57 -8.05 3.55
C LEU A 138 -8.74 -9.03 3.44
N ALA A 139 -9.08 -9.73 4.53
CA ALA A 139 -10.25 -10.62 4.55
C ALA A 139 -11.54 -9.87 4.23
N LYS A 140 -11.76 -8.70 4.82
CA LYS A 140 -12.92 -7.85 4.49
C LYS A 140 -12.94 -7.46 3.02
N GLN A 141 -11.80 -7.10 2.46
CA GLN A 141 -11.71 -6.75 1.06
C GLN A 141 -12.09 -7.93 0.17
N LEU A 142 -11.55 -9.13 0.44
CA LEU A 142 -11.87 -10.35 -0.28
C LEU A 142 -13.35 -10.75 -0.14
N ILE A 143 -13.95 -10.63 1.04
CA ILE A 143 -15.38 -10.88 1.26
C ILE A 143 -16.25 -9.99 0.36
N HIS A 144 -15.86 -8.73 0.14
CA HIS A 144 -16.65 -7.76 -0.62
C HIS A 144 -16.37 -7.77 -2.11
N GLU A 145 -15.17 -8.16 -2.54
CA GLU A 145 -14.71 -8.00 -3.92
C GLU A 145 -14.60 -9.33 -4.69
N THR A 146 -14.67 -10.48 -3.98
CA THR A 146 -14.50 -11.81 -4.59
C THR A 146 -15.64 -12.77 -4.21
N ASP A 147 -15.76 -13.85 -4.97
CA ASP A 147 -16.69 -14.96 -4.73
C ASP A 147 -16.06 -16.10 -3.89
N LEU A 148 -14.81 -15.96 -3.47
CA LEU A 148 -14.10 -16.96 -2.65
C LEU A 148 -14.96 -17.43 -1.47
N SER A 149 -14.97 -18.73 -1.20
CA SER A 149 -15.58 -19.28 0.01
C SER A 149 -14.94 -18.69 1.28
N MET A 150 -15.63 -18.73 2.41
CA MET A 150 -15.06 -18.20 3.67
C MET A 150 -13.79 -18.93 4.11
N ALA A 151 -13.64 -20.20 3.74
CA ALA A 151 -12.41 -20.95 3.98
C ALA A 151 -11.24 -20.44 3.11
N GLU A 152 -11.51 -20.18 1.84
CA GLU A 152 -10.53 -19.59 0.93
C GLU A 152 -10.15 -18.16 1.34
N VAL A 153 -11.13 -17.33 1.73
CA VAL A 153 -10.87 -15.98 2.28
C VAL A 153 -9.96 -16.04 3.50
N ALA A 154 -10.21 -16.98 4.43
CA ALA A 154 -9.36 -17.16 5.61
C ALA A 154 -7.91 -17.49 5.21
N MET A 155 -7.73 -18.43 4.28
CA MET A 155 -6.39 -18.81 3.78
C MET A 155 -5.72 -17.65 3.04
N ALA A 156 -6.41 -17.01 2.10
CA ALA A 156 -5.90 -15.94 1.26
C ALA A 156 -5.54 -14.68 2.05
N SER A 157 -6.16 -14.45 3.19
CA SER A 157 -5.87 -13.32 4.07
C SER A 157 -4.81 -13.59 5.13
N GLY A 158 -4.31 -14.85 5.25
CA GLY A 158 -3.23 -15.23 6.15
C GLY A 158 -3.69 -15.67 7.56
N PHE A 159 -4.95 -16.08 7.72
CA PHE A 159 -5.39 -16.72 8.95
C PHE A 159 -4.90 -18.17 9.00
N GLY A 160 -4.37 -18.59 10.17
CA GLY A 160 -3.89 -19.95 10.37
C GLY A 160 -4.98 -21.02 10.41
N SER A 161 -6.26 -20.63 10.61
CA SER A 161 -7.42 -21.54 10.57
C SER A 161 -8.71 -20.78 10.35
N VAL A 162 -9.72 -21.46 9.77
CA VAL A 162 -11.09 -20.94 9.59
C VAL A 162 -11.76 -20.65 10.95
N ARG A 163 -11.47 -21.45 11.96
CA ARG A 163 -11.97 -21.23 13.33
C ARG A 163 -11.49 -19.88 13.86
N ARG A 164 -10.18 -19.60 13.79
CA ARG A 164 -9.61 -18.33 14.27
C ARG A 164 -10.10 -17.12 13.46
N PHE A 165 -10.32 -17.30 12.15
CA PHE A 165 -10.94 -16.31 11.31
C PHE A 165 -12.35 -15.96 11.79
N ASN A 166 -13.22 -16.97 12.00
CA ASN A 166 -14.59 -16.78 12.49
C ASN A 166 -14.62 -16.11 13.88
N GLU A 167 -13.81 -16.61 14.84
CA GLU A 167 -13.69 -16.04 16.18
C GLU A 167 -13.29 -14.57 16.16
N THR A 168 -12.31 -14.20 15.29
CA THR A 168 -11.86 -12.81 15.13
C THR A 168 -12.98 -11.91 14.61
N PHE A 169 -13.71 -12.36 13.59
CA PHE A 169 -14.81 -11.57 13.02
C PHE A 169 -15.98 -11.46 13.99
N GLN A 170 -16.31 -12.53 14.70
CA GLN A 170 -17.34 -12.50 15.73
C GLN A 170 -16.97 -11.53 16.85
N ALA A 171 -15.73 -11.51 17.30
CA ALA A 171 -15.27 -10.59 18.33
C ALA A 171 -15.30 -9.11 17.87
N LEU A 172 -14.93 -8.84 16.61
CA LEU A 172 -14.86 -7.46 16.08
C LEU A 172 -16.21 -6.92 15.62
N TYR A 173 -17.04 -7.75 14.99
CA TYR A 173 -18.26 -7.30 14.30
C TYR A 173 -19.55 -7.83 14.93
N GLY A 174 -19.47 -8.72 15.90
CA GLY A 174 -20.62 -9.37 16.53
C GLY A 174 -21.42 -10.28 15.60
N ARG A 175 -20.81 -10.70 14.48
CA ARG A 175 -21.47 -11.52 13.43
C ARG A 175 -20.46 -12.37 12.68
N ALA A 176 -20.96 -13.40 11.98
CA ALA A 176 -20.14 -14.27 11.16
C ALA A 176 -19.57 -13.51 9.94
N PRO A 177 -18.37 -13.87 9.43
CA PRO A 177 -17.79 -13.25 8.22
C PRO A 177 -18.72 -13.34 7.00
N SER A 178 -19.47 -14.42 6.84
CA SER A 178 -20.43 -14.62 5.74
C SER A 178 -21.54 -13.57 5.70
N GLU A 179 -21.95 -13.06 6.86
CA GLU A 179 -22.98 -12.02 6.96
C GLU A 179 -22.48 -10.64 6.51
N LEU A 180 -21.17 -10.47 6.32
CA LEU A 180 -20.58 -9.25 5.77
C LEU A 180 -20.62 -9.23 4.24
N ARG A 181 -20.92 -10.35 3.58
CA ARG A 181 -21.04 -10.44 2.13
C ARG A 181 -22.41 -9.92 1.69
N HIS A 182 -22.48 -8.64 1.30
CA HIS A 182 -23.74 -7.99 0.90
C HIS A 182 -24.16 -8.27 -0.54
N ARG A 183 -23.27 -8.78 -1.39
CA ARG A 183 -23.53 -9.05 -2.80
C ARG A 183 -22.99 -10.42 -3.15
N LYS A 184 -23.78 -11.22 -3.86
CA LYS A 184 -23.23 -12.34 -4.63
C LYS A 184 -22.40 -11.72 -5.76
N VAL A 185 -21.09 -11.84 -5.66
CA VAL A 185 -20.22 -11.63 -6.81
C VAL A 185 -20.44 -12.87 -7.68
N GLU A 186 -20.76 -12.70 -8.96
CA GLU A 186 -20.91 -13.84 -9.86
C GLU A 186 -19.57 -14.58 -9.92
N ALA A 187 -19.61 -15.89 -9.68
CA ALA A 187 -18.45 -16.74 -9.78
C ALA A 187 -17.96 -16.71 -11.23
N GLU A 188 -16.75 -16.20 -11.44
CA GLU A 188 -16.14 -16.27 -12.78
C GLU A 188 -15.55 -17.67 -12.99
N ALA A 189 -15.83 -18.24 -14.16
CA ALA A 189 -15.22 -19.49 -14.56
C ALA A 189 -13.69 -19.36 -14.54
N GLY A 190 -13.00 -20.21 -13.76
CA GLY A 190 -11.54 -20.29 -13.77
C GLY A 190 -10.79 -19.77 -12.54
N GLY A 191 -11.47 -19.52 -11.41
CA GLY A 191 -10.77 -19.21 -10.13
C GLY A 191 -9.95 -17.92 -10.15
N VAL A 192 -10.40 -16.89 -10.89
CA VAL A 192 -9.72 -15.59 -10.97
C VAL A 192 -10.09 -14.73 -9.78
N ILE A 193 -9.11 -14.30 -9.00
CA ILE A 193 -9.28 -13.36 -7.90
C ILE A 193 -9.18 -11.94 -8.49
N LYS A 194 -10.27 -11.18 -8.45
CA LYS A 194 -10.29 -9.76 -8.84
C LYS A 194 -10.33 -8.88 -7.60
N ILE A 195 -9.35 -7.98 -7.48
CA ILE A 195 -9.22 -7.09 -6.32
C ILE A 195 -8.74 -5.70 -6.76
N GLY A 196 -9.25 -4.65 -6.12
CA GLY A 196 -8.84 -3.28 -6.36
C GLY A 196 -7.76 -2.82 -5.40
N LEU A 197 -6.60 -2.38 -5.90
CA LEU A 197 -5.56 -1.75 -5.08
C LEU A 197 -5.66 -0.23 -5.19
N SER A 198 -5.76 0.44 -4.04
CA SER A 198 -5.88 1.89 -3.99
C SER A 198 -4.51 2.58 -4.04
N TYR A 199 -4.45 3.73 -4.71
CA TYR A 199 -3.30 4.62 -4.75
C TYR A 199 -3.73 6.09 -4.63
N ARG A 200 -2.80 7.01 -4.37
CA ARG A 200 -3.06 8.46 -4.38
C ARG A 200 -2.86 9.03 -5.78
N PRO A 201 -3.89 9.68 -6.37
CA PRO A 201 -3.71 10.43 -7.60
C PRO A 201 -2.91 11.73 -7.36
N PRO A 202 -2.28 12.31 -8.41
CA PRO A 202 -2.25 11.81 -9.79
C PRO A 202 -1.33 10.59 -9.97
N TYR A 203 -1.55 9.85 -11.06
CA TYR A 203 -0.75 8.69 -11.45
C TYR A 203 -0.63 8.65 -12.97
N ASP A 204 0.57 8.74 -13.49
CA ASP A 204 0.88 8.64 -14.93
C ASP A 204 1.00 7.15 -15.32
N TRP A 205 -0.14 6.53 -15.65
CA TRP A 205 -0.20 5.12 -16.04
C TRP A 205 0.51 4.83 -17.35
N ASP A 206 0.46 5.76 -18.32
CA ASP A 206 1.10 5.57 -19.63
C ASP A 206 2.61 5.52 -19.49
N ALA A 207 3.19 6.43 -18.67
CA ALA A 207 4.61 6.38 -18.35
C ALA A 207 5.01 5.10 -17.62
N MET A 208 4.20 4.65 -16.67
CA MET A 208 4.46 3.40 -15.94
C MET A 208 4.45 2.20 -16.88
N MET A 209 3.41 2.06 -17.71
CA MET A 209 3.31 0.94 -18.65
C MET A 209 4.44 0.96 -19.68
N THR A 210 4.80 2.12 -20.20
CA THR A 210 5.96 2.29 -21.10
C THR A 210 7.26 1.84 -20.42
N THR A 211 7.50 2.29 -19.19
CA THR A 211 8.70 1.90 -18.41
C THR A 211 8.77 0.40 -18.18
N LEU A 212 7.64 -0.24 -17.84
CA LEU A 212 7.58 -1.68 -17.61
C LEU A 212 7.79 -2.47 -18.91
N ALA A 213 7.23 -2.01 -20.03
CA ALA A 213 7.43 -2.61 -21.35
C ALA A 213 8.91 -2.56 -21.79
N MET A 214 9.58 -1.42 -21.56
CA MET A 214 11.00 -1.23 -21.93
C MET A 214 11.95 -2.09 -21.11
N ARG A 215 11.60 -2.50 -19.90
CA ARG A 215 12.45 -3.32 -19.03
C ARG A 215 12.70 -4.74 -19.57
N SER A 216 11.83 -5.27 -20.40
CA SER A 216 11.94 -6.60 -21.01
C SER A 216 12.28 -7.73 -20.01
N VAL A 217 11.63 -7.74 -18.85
CA VAL A 217 11.87 -8.74 -17.81
C VAL A 217 11.19 -10.06 -18.20
N ALA A 218 11.94 -11.17 -18.13
CA ALA A 218 11.40 -12.48 -18.46
C ALA A 218 10.15 -12.83 -17.62
N GLY A 219 9.08 -13.24 -18.31
CA GLY A 219 7.79 -13.55 -17.70
C GLY A 219 6.91 -12.33 -17.43
N GLU A 220 7.32 -11.14 -17.83
CA GLU A 220 6.50 -9.92 -17.84
C GLU A 220 6.16 -9.51 -19.26
N ALA A 221 4.96 -8.94 -19.43
CA ALA A 221 4.52 -8.35 -20.69
C ALA A 221 3.56 -7.19 -20.43
N VAL A 222 3.59 -6.19 -21.30
CA VAL A 222 2.58 -5.14 -21.35
C VAL A 222 1.84 -5.25 -22.68
N VAL A 223 0.55 -5.58 -22.61
CA VAL A 223 -0.30 -5.78 -23.79
C VAL A 223 -1.64 -5.08 -23.55
N ASN A 224 -2.08 -4.28 -24.51
CA ASN A 224 -3.37 -3.56 -24.45
C ASN A 224 -3.58 -2.76 -23.15
N GLY A 225 -2.52 -2.07 -22.68
CA GLY A 225 -2.58 -1.25 -21.45
C GLY A 225 -2.67 -2.05 -20.15
N ALA A 226 -2.43 -3.36 -20.19
CA ALA A 226 -2.35 -4.23 -19.04
C ALA A 226 -0.93 -4.81 -18.92
N TRP A 227 -0.37 -4.77 -17.72
CA TRP A 227 0.85 -5.48 -17.39
C TRP A 227 0.48 -6.85 -16.84
N THR A 228 1.15 -7.89 -17.32
CA THR A 228 0.96 -9.27 -16.86
C THR A 228 2.30 -9.87 -16.48
N ARG A 229 2.32 -10.65 -15.40
CA ARG A 229 3.47 -11.42 -14.97
C ARG A 229 3.08 -12.87 -14.69
N ARG A 230 3.87 -13.79 -15.22
CA ARG A 230 3.82 -15.20 -14.84
C ARG A 230 4.47 -15.38 -13.47
N LEU A 231 3.76 -16.08 -12.58
CA LEU A 231 4.22 -16.45 -11.25
C LEU A 231 4.91 -17.83 -11.30
N ARG A 232 5.87 -18.03 -10.41
CA ARG A 232 6.64 -19.27 -10.32
C ARG A 232 6.71 -19.78 -8.88
N PRO A 233 6.50 -21.09 -8.63
CA PRO A 233 6.48 -21.66 -7.28
C PRO A 233 7.74 -21.39 -6.46
N ASP A 234 8.91 -21.44 -7.09
CA ASP A 234 10.22 -21.23 -6.47
C ASP A 234 10.45 -19.79 -5.97
N VAL A 235 9.82 -18.81 -6.62
CA VAL A 235 9.97 -17.37 -6.31
C VAL A 235 8.74 -16.80 -5.60
N ASP A 236 7.56 -17.21 -6.06
CA ASP A 236 6.30 -16.58 -5.69
C ASP A 236 5.49 -17.41 -4.69
N GLY A 237 5.91 -18.67 -4.45
CA GLY A 237 5.20 -19.63 -3.60
C GLY A 237 3.89 -20.13 -4.23
N THR A 238 3.67 -19.87 -5.53
CA THR A 238 2.49 -20.25 -6.29
C THR A 238 2.79 -20.28 -7.78
N ASP A 239 2.13 -21.15 -8.53
CA ASP A 239 2.07 -21.05 -10.00
C ASP A 239 0.88 -20.20 -10.40
N GLY A 240 0.97 -19.60 -11.60
CA GLY A 240 -0.13 -18.81 -12.14
C GLY A 240 0.30 -17.52 -12.83
N ALA A 241 -0.56 -16.52 -12.75
CA ALA A 241 -0.29 -15.20 -13.33
C ALA A 241 -1.03 -14.10 -12.57
N VAL A 242 -0.44 -12.92 -12.61
CA VAL A 242 -1.09 -11.69 -12.14
C VAL A 242 -1.14 -10.67 -13.27
N THR A 243 -2.28 -10.03 -13.44
CA THR A 243 -2.50 -8.95 -14.42
C THR A 243 -2.92 -7.69 -13.69
N VAL A 244 -2.33 -6.55 -14.08
CA VAL A 244 -2.62 -5.24 -13.48
C VAL A 244 -2.96 -4.24 -14.59
N ARG A 245 -4.03 -3.49 -14.38
CA ARG A 245 -4.46 -2.41 -15.30
C ARG A 245 -5.00 -1.21 -14.52
N PRO A 246 -4.96 -0.01 -15.10
CA PRO A 246 -5.68 1.12 -14.54
C PRO A 246 -7.19 0.80 -14.47
N ALA A 247 -7.83 1.29 -13.41
CA ALA A 247 -9.28 1.22 -13.26
C ALA A 247 -9.84 2.65 -13.10
N GLN A 248 -10.77 2.86 -12.18
CA GLN A 248 -11.21 4.21 -11.86
C GLN A 248 -10.10 5.02 -11.16
N PRO A 249 -10.15 6.37 -11.19
CA PRO A 249 -9.13 7.20 -10.52
C PRO A 249 -8.91 6.79 -9.07
N GLY A 250 -7.64 6.62 -8.69
CA GLY A 250 -7.23 6.15 -7.36
C GLY A 250 -7.29 4.64 -7.15
N LYS A 251 -7.58 3.83 -8.20
CA LYS A 251 -7.59 2.37 -8.13
C LYS A 251 -6.93 1.70 -9.33
N ALA A 252 -6.11 0.68 -9.04
CA ALA A 252 -5.61 -0.31 -9.98
C ALA A 252 -6.45 -1.59 -9.85
N ALA A 253 -6.88 -2.16 -10.96
CA ALA A 253 -7.49 -3.48 -11.00
C ALA A 253 -6.41 -4.55 -11.08
N VAL A 254 -6.47 -5.51 -10.18
CA VAL A 254 -5.57 -6.67 -10.13
C VAL A 254 -6.39 -7.93 -10.34
N GLU A 255 -5.98 -8.76 -11.27
CA GLU A 255 -6.51 -10.10 -11.51
C GLU A 255 -5.40 -11.11 -11.21
N ALA A 256 -5.62 -11.99 -10.27
CA ALA A 256 -4.67 -13.04 -9.90
C ALA A 256 -5.27 -14.41 -10.14
N ARG A 257 -4.58 -15.24 -10.93
CA ARG A 257 -4.82 -16.69 -11.06
C ARG A 257 -3.68 -17.38 -10.36
N ILE A 258 -3.95 -18.02 -9.25
CA ILE A 258 -2.94 -18.65 -8.39
C ILE A 258 -3.48 -19.98 -7.87
N ASP A 259 -2.62 -20.98 -7.79
CA ASP A 259 -2.94 -22.30 -7.26
C ASP A 259 -2.82 -22.35 -5.72
N ASN A 260 -2.03 -21.45 -5.12
CA ASN A 260 -1.84 -21.36 -3.69
C ASN A 260 -2.34 -20.00 -3.14
N LEU A 261 -3.54 -19.99 -2.57
CA LEU A 261 -4.16 -18.78 -2.00
C LEU A 261 -3.36 -18.13 -0.87
N LYS A 262 -2.51 -18.88 -0.16
CA LYS A 262 -1.65 -18.33 0.90
C LYS A 262 -0.56 -17.40 0.34
N ALA A 263 -0.25 -17.49 -0.95
CA ALA A 263 0.70 -16.61 -1.62
C ALA A 263 0.10 -15.23 -1.96
N LEU A 264 -1.23 -15.08 -1.94
CA LEU A 264 -1.91 -13.85 -2.36
C LEU A 264 -1.38 -12.58 -1.66
N PRO A 265 -1.16 -12.54 -0.34
CA PRO A 265 -0.59 -11.34 0.29
C PRO A 265 0.76 -10.94 -0.28
N GLY A 266 1.63 -11.91 -0.51
CA GLY A 266 2.94 -11.68 -1.12
C GLY A 266 2.85 -11.16 -2.55
N VAL A 267 1.96 -11.72 -3.37
CA VAL A 267 1.69 -11.26 -4.73
C VAL A 267 1.19 -9.82 -4.74
N LEU A 268 0.21 -9.48 -3.89
CA LEU A 268 -0.34 -8.11 -3.80
C LEU A 268 0.71 -7.10 -3.30
N ALA A 269 1.55 -7.49 -2.34
CA ALA A 269 2.63 -6.63 -1.85
C ALA A 269 3.66 -6.33 -2.96
N ARG A 270 3.99 -7.32 -3.80
CA ARG A 270 4.88 -7.13 -4.95
C ARG A 270 4.24 -6.25 -6.03
N VAL A 271 2.96 -6.43 -6.34
CA VAL A 271 2.23 -5.53 -7.25
C VAL A 271 2.29 -4.09 -6.73
N ARG A 272 2.02 -3.86 -5.44
CA ARG A 272 2.12 -2.50 -4.85
C ARG A 272 3.51 -1.90 -5.02
N ARG A 273 4.56 -2.70 -4.90
CA ARG A 273 5.95 -2.28 -5.08
C ARG A 273 6.28 -1.98 -6.53
N VAL A 274 5.94 -2.88 -7.47
CA VAL A 274 6.21 -2.69 -8.90
C VAL A 274 5.58 -1.40 -9.41
N PHE A 275 4.35 -1.12 -9.00
CA PHE A 275 3.59 0.06 -9.42
C PHE A 275 3.74 1.26 -8.47
N ASP A 276 4.54 1.15 -7.40
CA ASP A 276 4.72 2.19 -6.38
C ASP A 276 3.39 2.83 -5.93
N LEU A 277 2.38 1.96 -5.66
CA LEU A 277 1.02 2.41 -5.32
C LEU A 277 0.95 3.14 -3.97
N ALA A 278 1.97 2.99 -3.13
CA ALA A 278 2.06 3.60 -1.81
C ALA A 278 2.70 5.00 -1.82
N ALA A 279 3.19 5.49 -2.97
CA ALA A 279 3.80 6.81 -3.07
C ALA A 279 2.81 7.94 -2.70
N ASP A 280 3.36 9.02 -2.14
CA ASP A 280 2.62 10.23 -1.81
C ASP A 280 2.99 11.36 -2.79
N PRO A 281 2.26 11.51 -3.92
CA PRO A 281 2.59 12.48 -4.96
C PRO A 281 2.55 13.92 -4.48
N GLU A 282 1.70 14.22 -3.48
CA GLU A 282 1.63 15.57 -2.92
C GLU A 282 2.91 15.90 -2.12
N ALA A 283 3.38 14.97 -1.29
CA ALA A 283 4.62 15.15 -0.55
C ALA A 283 5.84 15.23 -1.49
N ILE A 284 5.89 14.36 -2.51
CA ILE A 284 6.94 14.38 -3.53
C ILE A 284 6.96 15.73 -4.25
N THR A 285 5.81 16.20 -4.74
CA THR A 285 5.68 17.49 -5.43
C THR A 285 6.09 18.65 -4.53
N ARG A 286 5.59 18.70 -3.30
CA ARG A 286 5.90 19.77 -2.34
C ARG A 286 7.40 19.87 -2.08
N ASP A 287 8.02 18.75 -1.76
CA ASP A 287 9.42 18.74 -1.29
C ASP A 287 10.40 18.94 -2.46
N LEU A 288 10.17 18.30 -3.61
CA LEU A 288 11.02 18.43 -4.78
C LEU A 288 10.84 19.76 -5.53
N SER A 289 9.69 20.43 -5.39
CA SER A 289 9.46 21.74 -6.04
C SER A 289 10.28 22.88 -5.44
N ALA A 290 11.02 22.65 -4.37
CA ALA A 290 12.05 23.57 -3.90
C ALA A 290 13.17 23.74 -4.94
N ASP A 291 13.45 22.72 -5.75
CA ASP A 291 14.39 22.77 -6.88
C ASP A 291 13.67 23.31 -8.13
N PRO A 292 14.11 24.47 -8.71
CA PRO A 292 13.42 25.09 -9.85
C PRO A 292 13.36 24.20 -11.10
N VAL A 293 14.40 23.39 -11.36
CA VAL A 293 14.45 22.47 -12.51
C VAL A 293 13.42 21.36 -12.34
N LEU A 294 13.40 20.73 -11.17
CA LEU A 294 12.44 19.65 -10.86
C LEU A 294 11.00 20.18 -10.84
N ARG A 295 10.78 21.40 -10.37
CA ARG A 295 9.46 22.04 -10.36
C ARG A 295 8.85 22.12 -11.76
N ALA A 296 9.64 22.48 -12.77
CA ALA A 296 9.18 22.54 -14.15
C ALA A 296 8.84 21.15 -14.70
N ALA A 297 9.68 20.15 -14.43
CA ALA A 297 9.47 18.77 -14.86
C ALA A 297 8.24 18.15 -14.18
N ILE A 298 8.04 18.37 -12.87
CA ILE A 298 6.88 17.88 -12.10
C ILE A 298 5.57 18.47 -12.62
N ARG A 299 5.54 19.78 -12.94
CA ARG A 299 4.36 20.43 -13.51
C ARG A 299 4.00 19.88 -14.88
N ALA A 300 5.00 19.54 -15.67
CA ALA A 300 4.80 19.02 -17.01
C ALA A 300 4.33 17.57 -17.02
N ARG A 301 4.75 16.76 -16.06
CA ARG A 301 4.38 15.34 -15.93
C ARG A 301 4.02 14.99 -14.48
N PRO A 302 2.86 15.43 -14.00
CA PRO A 302 2.41 15.10 -12.66
C PRO A 302 2.08 13.60 -12.54
N GLY A 303 2.42 13.01 -11.40
CA GLY A 303 2.02 11.64 -11.10
C GLY A 303 2.93 10.53 -11.62
N LEU A 304 4.13 10.86 -12.10
CA LEU A 304 5.14 9.84 -12.37
C LEU A 304 5.40 8.97 -11.16
N ARG A 305 5.68 7.69 -11.42
CA ARG A 305 6.03 6.71 -10.40
C ARG A 305 7.33 6.00 -10.75
N LEU A 306 8.01 5.55 -9.69
CA LEU A 306 9.17 4.68 -9.82
C LEU A 306 8.68 3.25 -10.04
N ALA A 307 8.97 2.67 -11.19
CA ALA A 307 8.71 1.27 -11.39
C ALA A 307 9.66 0.42 -10.51
N GLY A 308 9.12 -0.28 -9.53
CA GLY A 308 9.86 -1.15 -8.64
C GLY A 308 10.16 -2.52 -9.24
N ASP A 309 11.03 -3.30 -8.57
CA ASP A 309 11.35 -4.66 -8.99
C ASP A 309 10.40 -5.67 -8.32
N TRP A 310 10.09 -6.76 -9.05
CA TRP A 310 9.26 -7.84 -8.51
C TRP A 310 9.93 -8.55 -7.33
N ILE A 311 11.23 -8.80 -7.45
CA ILE A 311 12.07 -9.32 -6.37
C ILE A 311 12.73 -8.12 -5.70
N ASP A 312 12.70 -8.07 -4.39
CA ASP A 312 13.34 -7.00 -3.63
C ASP A 312 14.86 -7.16 -3.69
N ALA A 313 15.51 -6.29 -4.43
CA ALA A 313 16.96 -6.23 -4.51
C ALA A 313 17.59 -5.47 -3.31
N GLY A 314 16.78 -5.04 -2.33
CA GLY A 314 17.23 -4.27 -1.18
C GLY A 314 17.59 -2.82 -1.51
N GLU A 315 18.43 -2.20 -0.67
CA GLU A 315 18.88 -0.80 -0.84
C GLU A 315 19.79 -0.62 -2.08
N ASP A 316 20.28 -1.73 -2.63
CA ASP A 316 21.17 -1.76 -3.80
C ASP A 316 20.44 -1.82 -5.14
N ALA A 317 19.11 -1.76 -5.14
CA ALA A 317 18.33 -1.77 -6.38
C ALA A 317 18.76 -0.65 -7.34
N PRO A 318 19.03 -0.95 -8.62
CA PRO A 318 19.44 0.06 -9.60
C PRO A 318 18.48 1.25 -9.71
N SER A 319 17.17 0.98 -9.51
CA SER A 319 16.10 1.99 -9.54
C SER A 319 16.22 3.07 -8.45
N ASN A 320 16.99 2.82 -7.39
CA ASN A 320 17.16 3.75 -6.27
C ASN A 320 18.47 4.58 -6.36
N ARG A 321 19.31 4.29 -7.35
CA ARG A 321 20.59 4.97 -7.51
C ARG A 321 20.53 5.99 -8.64
N LEU A 322 20.96 7.21 -8.36
CA LEU A 322 21.29 8.17 -9.39
C LEU A 322 22.57 7.67 -10.09
N ALA A 323 22.42 7.15 -11.31
CA ALA A 323 23.56 6.67 -12.10
C ALA A 323 24.31 7.86 -12.71
N THR A 324 25.13 8.53 -11.91
CA THR A 324 25.97 9.65 -12.38
C THR A 324 27.29 9.68 -11.62
N THR A 325 28.34 10.12 -12.29
CA THR A 325 29.65 10.47 -11.70
C THR A 325 29.80 11.99 -11.48
N ASP A 326 28.80 12.78 -11.89
CA ASP A 326 28.81 14.23 -11.69
C ASP A 326 28.65 14.57 -10.20
N VAL A 327 29.74 15.07 -9.61
CA VAL A 327 29.81 15.44 -8.20
C VAL A 327 28.82 16.56 -7.85
N ALA A 328 28.62 17.53 -8.76
CA ALA A 328 27.69 18.63 -8.54
C ALA A 328 26.24 18.12 -8.50
N LEU A 329 25.89 17.20 -9.39
CA LEU A 329 24.56 16.55 -9.40
C LEU A 329 24.35 15.67 -8.19
N LEU A 330 25.37 14.94 -7.74
CA LEU A 330 25.30 14.15 -6.50
C LEU A 330 25.08 15.06 -5.29
N ALA A 331 25.81 16.17 -5.17
CA ALA A 331 25.61 17.14 -4.09
C ALA A 331 24.23 17.81 -4.13
N ARG A 332 23.71 18.07 -5.33
CA ARG A 332 22.34 18.56 -5.51
C ARG A 332 21.30 17.53 -5.07
N ALA A 333 21.51 16.28 -5.43
CA ALA A 333 20.61 15.16 -5.11
C ALA A 333 20.47 14.89 -3.61
N GLU A 334 21.43 15.30 -2.79
CA GLU A 334 21.29 15.21 -1.30
C GLU A 334 20.16 16.12 -0.78
N ARG A 335 19.87 17.25 -1.45
CA ARG A 335 18.74 18.13 -1.10
C ARG A 335 17.37 17.55 -1.47
N TRP A 336 17.35 16.52 -2.33
CA TRP A 336 16.11 15.83 -2.73
C TRP A 336 15.68 14.75 -1.72
N ARG A 337 16.44 14.51 -0.64
CA ARG A 337 16.02 13.56 0.40
C ARG A 337 14.69 13.98 1.02
N PRO A 338 13.82 13.01 1.27
CA PRO A 338 13.98 11.56 1.12
C PRO A 338 13.66 11.04 -0.30
N TRP A 339 13.35 11.90 -1.26
CA TRP A 339 12.84 11.58 -2.59
C TRP A 339 13.93 11.54 -3.69
N ARG A 340 15.17 11.11 -3.33
CA ARG A 340 16.30 11.12 -4.28
C ARG A 340 16.01 10.41 -5.60
N ALA A 341 15.40 9.23 -5.56
CA ALA A 341 15.06 8.45 -6.76
C ALA A 341 14.03 9.18 -7.64
N TYR A 342 13.02 9.81 -7.02
CA TYR A 342 12.09 10.68 -7.74
C TYR A 342 12.75 11.93 -8.30
N GLY A 343 13.66 12.54 -7.54
CA GLY A 343 14.47 13.67 -8.03
C GLY A 343 15.28 13.29 -9.26
N ALA A 344 15.90 12.11 -9.25
CA ALA A 344 16.64 11.57 -10.39
C ALA A 344 15.74 11.34 -11.63
N LEU A 345 14.54 10.78 -11.42
CA LEU A 345 13.56 10.56 -12.48
C LEU A 345 13.14 11.88 -13.15
N TYR A 346 12.76 12.89 -12.37
CA TYR A 346 12.38 14.20 -12.90
C TYR A 346 13.55 14.98 -13.51
N TRP A 347 14.77 14.76 -13.00
CA TRP A 347 15.99 15.35 -13.58
C TRP A 347 16.25 14.80 -14.97
N ALA A 348 16.24 13.48 -15.17
CA ALA A 348 16.42 12.87 -16.48
C ALA A 348 15.44 13.42 -17.52
N LEU A 349 14.16 13.53 -17.15
CA LEU A 349 13.15 14.15 -18.03
C LEU A 349 13.41 15.62 -18.34
N SER A 350 14.08 16.34 -17.46
CA SER A 350 14.44 17.75 -17.73
C SER A 350 15.61 17.87 -18.69
N GLU A 351 16.50 16.90 -18.73
CA GLU A 351 17.63 16.84 -19.69
C GLU A 351 17.11 16.47 -21.09
N GLU A 352 16.29 15.43 -21.22
CA GLU A 352 15.65 15.05 -22.49
C GLU A 352 14.95 16.24 -23.16
N ARG A 353 14.23 17.07 -22.39
CA ARG A 353 13.56 18.26 -22.91
C ARG A 353 14.49 19.37 -23.34
N ARG A 354 15.65 19.48 -22.72
CA ARG A 354 16.67 20.50 -23.15
C ARG A 354 17.30 20.11 -24.47
N ASP A 355 17.53 18.81 -24.64
CA ASP A 355 18.10 18.30 -25.89
C ASP A 355 17.11 18.44 -27.04
N ASP A 356 15.80 18.13 -26.81
CA ASP A 356 14.74 18.34 -27.80
C ASP A 356 14.51 19.80 -28.18
N GLN A 357 14.79 20.75 -27.28
CA GLN A 357 14.68 22.20 -27.56
C GLN A 357 15.95 22.78 -28.23
N ALA A 358 17.06 22.06 -28.15
CA ALA A 358 18.32 22.46 -28.75
C ALA A 358 18.55 21.87 -30.16
N ALA A 359 17.74 20.85 -30.54
CA ALA A 359 17.72 20.23 -31.88
C ALA A 359 16.68 20.88 -32.79
#